data_7ed245134fb673c2370e9b21ead44817
#
_entry.id   7ed245134fb673c2370e9b21ead44817
#
_cell.length_a   1.000
_cell.length_b   1.000
_cell.length_c   1.000
_cell.angle_alpha   90.00
_cell.angle_beta   90.00
_cell.angle_gamma   90.00
#
_symmetry.space_group_name_H-M   'P 1'
#
loop_
_entity.id
_entity.type
_entity.pdbx_description
1 polymer ?
#
loop_
_entity_poly.entity_id
_entity_poly.type
_entity_poly.pdbx_seq_one_letter_code
_entity_poly.pdbx_strand_id
1 'polypeptide(L)'
;KFHIADSYGPDEYTERNRSRTYAGITLMDPKADVKYDDQHFDLLRKPTDPSKKYSLEDVFAEQRNRFEHLKQFTADDLAEPGKKVDTKKYKYALGNENVIDAHVYQIKKDLPSPFGGIVWLGLAQSRNTPYVPFYGLVNDTYGAFKVRSAKYDPTSWYWAVWHIDQMVMKYPDLFGTSIQDKWKKMEAGWIKEQAALDQKYSGLTDDQAKALQGEVTKESMDRADVIFKQIKATEKEMEDKIREEKGLEADFVYDGYNKANLMAAAEKGGSDKKPETCQEALGDTSKNASKTQDSSVVFSVLLGVLAVCGFSLAGFFYKKSKK
;
A
#
# COMPACT_ATOMS: atom_id res chain seq x y z
N LYS A 1 -8.29 28.15 16.21
CA LYS A 1 -7.36 27.30 15.45
C LYS A 1 -8.13 26.69 14.30
N PHE A 2 -7.60 26.75 13.07
CA PHE A 2 -8.17 26.02 11.94
C PHE A 2 -7.76 24.54 12.03
N HIS A 3 -8.75 23.66 12.02
CA HIS A 3 -8.57 22.22 11.99
C HIS A 3 -9.14 21.70 10.67
N ILE A 4 -8.30 21.07 9.86
CA ILE A 4 -8.72 20.60 8.53
C ILE A 4 -9.79 19.50 8.65
N ALA A 5 -9.66 18.63 9.64
CA ALA A 5 -10.61 17.58 9.90
C ALA A 5 -11.98 18.10 10.37
N ASP A 6 -12.00 19.16 11.18
CA ASP A 6 -13.26 19.79 11.66
C ASP A 6 -13.95 20.57 10.54
N SER A 7 -13.18 21.06 9.55
CA SER A 7 -13.70 21.90 8.47
C SER A 7 -14.14 21.10 7.24
N TYR A 8 -13.53 19.97 6.98
CA TYR A 8 -13.70 19.16 5.76
C TYR A 8 -13.88 17.68 6.02
N GLY A 9 -13.76 17.24 7.28
CA GLY A 9 -14.02 15.86 7.65
C GLY A 9 -15.52 15.53 7.61
N PRO A 10 -15.90 14.26 7.56
CA PRO A 10 -17.28 13.85 7.73
C PRO A 10 -17.74 14.21 9.16
N ASP A 11 -19.02 14.51 9.32
CA ASP A 11 -19.63 14.83 10.62
C ASP A 11 -19.45 13.71 11.65
N GLU A 12 -19.29 12.47 11.18
CA GLU A 12 -19.00 11.31 12.01
C GLU A 12 -17.57 10.81 11.77
N TYR A 13 -16.68 11.03 12.72
CA TYR A 13 -15.40 10.32 12.76
C TYR A 13 -15.66 8.83 13.01
N THR A 14 -15.35 8.00 12.02
CA THR A 14 -15.48 6.57 12.21
C THR A 14 -14.44 6.06 13.22
N GLU A 15 -14.86 5.16 14.09
CA GLU A 15 -13.97 4.47 15.05
C GLU A 15 -12.73 3.88 14.37
N ARG A 16 -12.86 3.43 13.12
CA ARG A 16 -11.76 2.89 12.29
C ARG A 16 -10.59 3.86 12.12
N ASN A 17 -10.86 5.16 11.94
CA ASN A 17 -9.80 6.16 11.82
C ASN A 17 -9.10 6.39 13.15
N ARG A 18 -9.83 6.40 14.25
CA ARG A 18 -9.27 6.64 15.58
C ARG A 18 -8.39 5.51 16.06
N SER A 19 -8.80 4.25 15.87
CA SER A 19 -8.00 3.10 16.26
C SER A 19 -6.67 3.03 15.50
N ARG A 20 -6.66 3.31 14.18
CA ARG A 20 -5.43 3.37 13.38
C ARG A 20 -4.51 4.51 13.83
N THR A 21 -5.06 5.70 14.04
CA THR A 21 -4.28 6.85 14.50
C THR A 21 -3.67 6.62 15.88
N TYR A 22 -4.47 6.06 16.80
CA TYR A 22 -3.97 5.70 18.14
C TYR A 22 -2.85 4.66 18.05
N ALA A 23 -3.01 3.62 17.22
CA ALA A 23 -1.99 2.61 17.00
C ALA A 23 -0.70 3.21 16.44
N GLY A 24 -0.78 4.04 15.40
CA GLY A 24 0.39 4.71 14.82
C GLY A 24 1.11 5.59 15.84
N ILE A 25 0.38 6.45 16.57
CA ILE A 25 0.99 7.32 17.58
C ILE A 25 1.70 6.51 18.67
N THR A 26 1.04 5.51 19.24
CA THR A 26 1.61 4.73 20.36
C THR A 26 2.74 3.81 19.92
N LEU A 27 2.77 3.40 18.65
CA LEU A 27 3.87 2.64 18.09
C LEU A 27 5.10 3.53 17.85
N MET A 28 4.90 4.68 17.22
CA MET A 28 5.99 5.58 16.84
C MET A 28 6.49 6.42 18.03
N ASP A 29 5.63 6.72 18.99
CA ASP A 29 5.95 7.44 20.23
C ASP A 29 5.41 6.69 21.46
N PRO A 30 6.09 5.62 21.92
CA PRO A 30 5.63 4.80 23.07
C PRO A 30 5.51 5.56 24.39
N LYS A 31 6.10 6.76 24.49
CA LYS A 31 6.02 7.64 25.68
C LYS A 31 4.88 8.64 25.55
N ALA A 32 4.10 8.59 24.46
CA ALA A 32 2.99 9.45 24.26
C ALA A 32 1.93 9.29 25.35
N ASP A 33 1.62 10.37 26.07
CA ASP A 33 0.49 10.39 27.01
C ASP A 33 -0.80 10.60 26.22
N VAL A 34 -1.30 9.50 25.63
CA VAL A 34 -2.57 9.47 24.90
C VAL A 34 -3.45 8.36 25.44
N LYS A 35 -4.72 8.68 25.63
CA LYS A 35 -5.75 7.71 25.96
C LYS A 35 -6.60 7.48 24.72
N TYR A 36 -6.93 6.21 24.49
CA TYR A 36 -7.87 5.87 23.43
C TYR A 36 -9.28 6.38 23.78
N ASP A 37 -9.89 7.06 22.82
CA ASP A 37 -11.26 7.51 22.90
C ASP A 37 -11.96 7.23 21.56
N ASP A 38 -13.12 6.57 21.61
CA ASP A 38 -13.93 6.26 20.44
C ASP A 38 -14.66 7.49 19.87
N GLN A 39 -14.74 8.59 20.62
CA GLN A 39 -15.51 9.77 20.24
C GLN A 39 -14.61 10.95 19.82
N HIS A 40 -13.52 11.17 20.55
CA HIS A 40 -12.65 12.32 20.36
C HIS A 40 -11.19 11.88 20.35
N PHE A 41 -10.45 12.36 19.39
CA PHE A 41 -9.01 12.11 19.32
C PHE A 41 -8.29 13.36 18.82
N ASP A 42 -7.46 13.96 19.67
CA ASP A 42 -6.59 15.07 19.24
C ASP A 42 -5.40 14.53 18.46
N LEU A 43 -5.49 14.65 17.15
CA LEU A 43 -4.46 14.20 16.21
C LEU A 43 -3.23 15.12 16.17
N LEU A 44 -3.37 16.38 16.63
CA LEU A 44 -2.34 17.39 16.56
C LEU A 44 -1.60 17.46 17.90
N ARG A 45 -0.61 16.61 18.05
CA ARG A 45 0.26 16.60 19.22
C ARG A 45 1.73 16.83 18.83
N LYS A 46 2.48 17.37 19.78
CA LYS A 46 3.93 17.38 19.66
C LYS A 46 4.49 16.00 20.01
N PRO A 47 5.50 15.50 19.27
CA PRO A 47 6.17 14.26 19.65
C PRO A 47 6.84 14.43 21.03
N THR A 48 6.90 13.35 21.81
CA THR A 48 7.57 13.35 23.13
C THR A 48 9.05 13.65 23.00
N ASP A 49 9.68 13.11 21.94
CA ASP A 49 11.06 13.41 21.57
C ASP A 49 11.09 13.95 20.13
N PRO A 50 11.16 15.29 19.95
CA PRO A 50 11.24 15.91 18.62
C PRO A 50 12.52 15.59 17.84
N SER A 51 13.56 15.08 18.51
CA SER A 51 14.83 14.71 17.88
C SER A 51 14.83 13.28 17.32
N LYS A 52 13.85 12.45 17.72
CA LYS A 52 13.73 11.07 17.26
C LYS A 52 13.54 11.04 15.73
N LYS A 53 14.38 10.24 15.08
CA LYS A 53 14.29 9.95 13.66
C LYS A 53 13.76 8.53 13.48
N TYR A 54 12.97 8.34 12.44
CA TYR A 54 12.42 7.05 12.05
C TYR A 54 13.15 6.55 10.81
N SER A 55 13.49 5.27 10.80
CA SER A 55 14.03 4.59 9.63
C SER A 55 12.91 4.19 8.66
N LEU A 56 13.27 3.74 7.46
CA LEU A 56 12.29 3.15 6.53
C LEU A 56 11.65 1.90 7.12
N GLU A 57 12.45 1.09 7.84
CA GLU A 57 11.99 -0.13 8.49
C GLU A 57 10.95 0.18 9.57
N ASP A 58 11.10 1.28 10.32
CA ASP A 58 10.10 1.73 11.30
C ASP A 58 8.77 2.07 10.61
N VAL A 59 8.81 2.76 9.47
CA VAL A 59 7.61 3.15 8.70
C VAL A 59 6.96 1.92 8.06
N PHE A 60 7.73 0.99 7.52
CA PHE A 60 7.19 -0.27 6.99
C PHE A 60 6.54 -1.10 8.11
N ALA A 61 7.15 -1.14 9.28
CA ALA A 61 6.58 -1.83 10.44
C ALA A 61 5.28 -1.17 10.92
N GLU A 62 5.20 0.17 10.88
CA GLU A 62 3.96 0.90 11.19
C GLU A 62 2.83 0.51 10.23
N GLN A 63 3.09 0.53 8.92
CA GLN A 63 2.07 0.18 7.92
C GLN A 63 1.63 -1.29 7.99
N ARG A 64 2.48 -2.18 8.55
CA ARG A 64 2.17 -3.60 8.80
C ARG A 64 1.45 -3.84 10.11
N ASN A 65 1.41 -2.84 11.01
CA ASN A 65 0.97 -3.02 12.39
C ASN A 65 -0.51 -3.45 12.48
N ARG A 66 -0.76 -4.43 13.33
CA ARG A 66 -2.08 -5.01 13.62
C ARG A 66 -2.37 -5.05 15.12
N PHE A 67 -1.94 -4.01 15.83
CA PHE A 67 -2.06 -3.84 17.28
C PHE A 67 -1.16 -4.76 18.12
N GLU A 68 -0.08 -5.32 17.58
CA GLU A 68 0.82 -6.22 18.32
C GLU A 68 1.37 -5.58 19.60
N HIS A 69 1.53 -4.26 19.63
CA HIS A 69 1.97 -3.48 20.80
C HIS A 69 0.83 -3.08 21.75
N LEU A 70 -0.43 -3.33 21.42
CA LEU A 70 -1.62 -2.92 22.16
C LEU A 70 -2.41 -4.16 22.64
N LYS A 71 -2.14 -4.61 23.87
CA LYS A 71 -2.77 -5.83 24.42
C LYS A 71 -4.30 -5.77 24.49
N GLN A 72 -4.89 -4.57 24.55
CA GLN A 72 -6.33 -4.37 24.62
C GLN A 72 -7.05 -4.49 23.28
N PHE A 73 -6.31 -4.47 22.17
CA PHE A 73 -6.87 -4.50 20.83
C PHE A 73 -6.46 -5.74 20.05
N THR A 74 -7.35 -6.14 19.16
CA THR A 74 -7.15 -7.21 18.17
C THR A 74 -7.65 -6.68 16.83
N ALA A 75 -7.00 -7.01 15.74
CA ALA A 75 -7.48 -6.64 14.41
C ALA A 75 -8.85 -7.25 14.14
N ASP A 76 -9.78 -6.47 13.58
CA ASP A 76 -11.18 -6.86 13.42
C ASP A 76 -11.38 -8.01 12.40
N ASP A 77 -10.48 -8.15 11.44
CA ASP A 77 -10.45 -9.26 10.49
C ASP A 77 -10.02 -10.62 11.11
N LEU A 78 -9.61 -10.62 12.39
CA LEU A 78 -9.40 -11.84 13.19
C LEU A 78 -10.62 -12.23 14.03
N ALA A 79 -11.74 -11.50 13.91
CA ALA A 79 -12.99 -11.87 14.57
C ALA A 79 -13.59 -13.12 13.92
N GLU A 80 -14.26 -13.94 14.75
CA GLU A 80 -14.90 -15.15 14.24
C GLU A 80 -16.06 -14.79 13.29
N PRO A 81 -16.06 -15.35 12.05
CA PRO A 81 -17.12 -15.08 11.09
C PRO A 81 -18.51 -15.45 11.64
N GLY A 82 -19.49 -14.60 11.39
CA GLY A 82 -20.88 -14.85 11.78
C GLY A 82 -21.23 -14.61 13.25
N LYS A 83 -20.24 -14.27 14.10
CA LYS A 83 -20.49 -13.86 15.48
C LYS A 83 -20.55 -12.33 15.60
N LYS A 84 -21.33 -11.85 16.58
CA LYS A 84 -21.34 -10.42 16.92
C LYS A 84 -19.96 -10.01 17.40
N VAL A 85 -19.33 -9.08 16.69
CA VAL A 85 -18.00 -8.59 17.00
C VAL A 85 -18.04 -7.69 18.24
N ASP A 86 -17.18 -7.95 19.21
CA ASP A 86 -16.94 -7.04 20.33
C ASP A 86 -16.12 -5.83 19.84
N THR A 87 -16.80 -4.75 19.50
CA THR A 87 -16.16 -3.53 18.96
C THR A 87 -15.24 -2.81 19.97
N LYS A 88 -15.25 -3.17 21.24
CA LYS A 88 -14.30 -2.64 22.24
C LYS A 88 -12.93 -3.29 22.08
N LYS A 89 -12.89 -4.58 21.74
CA LYS A 89 -11.68 -5.38 21.58
C LYS A 89 -11.18 -5.37 20.14
N TYR A 90 -12.08 -5.62 19.17
CA TYR A 90 -11.74 -5.77 17.77
C TYR A 90 -11.79 -4.42 17.07
N LYS A 91 -10.65 -3.99 16.54
CA LYS A 91 -10.42 -2.67 15.96
C LYS A 91 -9.84 -2.77 14.55
N TYR A 92 -10.08 -1.76 13.74
CA TYR A 92 -9.59 -1.69 12.37
C TYR A 92 -8.10 -1.34 12.36
N ALA A 93 -7.25 -2.30 11.98
CA ALA A 93 -5.79 -2.17 12.02
C ALA A 93 -5.23 -1.33 10.85
N LEU A 94 -3.99 -0.85 10.97
CA LEU A 94 -3.25 -0.24 9.86
C LEU A 94 -3.03 -1.27 8.74
N GLY A 95 -2.44 -2.42 9.07
CA GLY A 95 -2.23 -3.54 8.16
C GLY A 95 -3.45 -4.45 8.04
N ASN A 96 -4.64 -3.89 7.76
CA ASN A 96 -5.87 -4.68 7.63
C ASN A 96 -5.98 -5.35 6.25
N GLU A 97 -6.93 -6.26 6.11
CA GLU A 97 -7.16 -7.03 4.89
C GLU A 97 -7.63 -6.22 3.67
N ASN A 98 -8.21 -5.03 3.91
CA ASN A 98 -8.73 -4.17 2.84
C ASN A 98 -7.66 -3.25 2.25
N VAL A 99 -6.41 -3.31 2.72
CA VAL A 99 -5.31 -2.57 2.10
C VAL A 99 -5.02 -3.17 0.74
N ILE A 100 -5.11 -2.36 -0.30
CA ILE A 100 -4.85 -2.73 -1.69
C ILE A 100 -3.47 -2.30 -2.17
N ASP A 101 -2.95 -1.23 -1.58
CA ASP A 101 -1.56 -0.79 -1.71
C ASP A 101 -1.10 -0.08 -0.44
N ALA A 102 0.21 -0.10 -0.22
CA ALA A 102 0.88 0.68 0.78
C ALA A 102 2.15 1.27 0.17
N HIS A 103 2.44 2.51 0.48
CA HIS A 103 3.61 3.16 -0.08
C HIS A 103 4.25 4.16 0.88
N VAL A 104 5.55 4.36 0.71
CA VAL A 104 6.33 5.37 1.43
C VAL A 104 7.08 6.22 0.42
N TYR A 105 6.87 7.52 0.45
CA TYR A 105 7.66 8.47 -0.33
C TYR A 105 8.85 8.94 0.48
N GLN A 106 10.05 8.59 0.01
CA GLN A 106 11.30 9.03 0.60
C GLN A 106 11.87 10.20 -0.22
N ILE A 107 12.06 11.34 0.44
CA ILE A 107 12.62 12.54 -0.19
C ILE A 107 14.11 12.62 0.11
N LYS A 108 14.93 12.74 -0.93
CA LYS A 108 16.39 12.83 -0.89
C LYS A 108 16.82 14.25 -1.33
N LYS A 109 17.14 15.09 -0.37
CA LYS A 109 17.51 16.50 -0.65
C LYS A 109 18.87 16.66 -1.31
N ASP A 110 19.75 15.68 -1.11
CA ASP A 110 21.15 15.72 -1.58
C ASP A 110 21.34 15.06 -2.95
N LEU A 111 20.22 14.68 -3.61
CA LEU A 111 20.24 14.13 -4.95
C LEU A 111 19.72 15.14 -5.96
N PRO A 112 20.14 15.04 -7.25
CA PRO A 112 19.51 15.79 -8.35
C PRO A 112 17.98 15.60 -8.34
N SER A 113 17.24 16.64 -8.70
CA SER A 113 15.77 16.65 -8.65
C SER A 113 15.11 15.39 -9.26
N PRO A 114 15.57 14.84 -10.41
CA PRO A 114 15.01 13.62 -10.97
C PRO A 114 15.18 12.34 -10.09
N PHE A 115 16.18 12.33 -9.21
CA PHE A 115 16.43 11.26 -8.24
C PHE A 115 15.98 11.60 -6.82
N GLY A 116 15.49 12.82 -6.59
CA GLY A 116 15.14 13.33 -5.27
C GLY A 116 13.94 12.66 -4.61
N GLY A 117 13.17 11.87 -5.34
CA GLY A 117 12.02 11.12 -4.84
C GLY A 117 12.12 9.62 -5.11
N ILE A 118 11.93 8.82 -4.07
CA ILE A 118 11.85 7.36 -4.15
C ILE A 118 10.51 6.95 -3.58
N VAL A 119 9.74 6.13 -4.32
CA VAL A 119 8.57 5.44 -3.80
C VAL A 119 8.95 4.01 -3.42
N TRP A 120 8.66 3.63 -2.19
CA TRP A 120 8.70 2.26 -1.72
C TRP A 120 7.29 1.71 -1.81
N LEU A 121 7.03 0.84 -2.76
CA LEU A 121 5.70 0.36 -3.10
C LEU A 121 5.48 -1.07 -2.60
N GLY A 122 4.41 -1.26 -1.82
CA GLY A 122 3.88 -2.56 -1.43
C GLY A 122 2.47 -2.73 -1.97
N LEU A 123 2.25 -3.65 -2.90
CA LEU A 123 0.92 -3.97 -3.42
C LEU A 123 0.26 -5.07 -2.61
N ALA A 124 -1.07 -5.07 -2.61
CA ALA A 124 -1.95 -5.90 -1.78
C ALA A 124 -1.81 -5.57 -0.28
N GLN A 125 -2.12 -6.51 0.60
CA GLN A 125 -2.16 -6.27 2.04
C GLN A 125 -0.79 -5.92 2.59
N SER A 126 -0.66 -4.73 3.19
CA SER A 126 0.62 -4.19 3.69
C SER A 126 1.31 -5.13 4.70
N ARG A 127 0.55 -5.91 5.46
CA ARG A 127 1.08 -6.81 6.49
C ARG A 127 2.05 -7.87 5.95
N ASN A 128 1.81 -8.40 4.73
CA ASN A 128 2.59 -9.49 4.15
C ASN A 128 3.15 -9.17 2.76
N THR A 129 3.22 -7.90 2.38
CA THR A 129 3.82 -7.44 1.12
C THR A 129 5.26 -6.95 1.32
N PRO A 130 6.18 -7.17 0.36
CA PRO A 130 7.46 -6.50 0.35
C PRO A 130 7.32 -5.06 -0.18
N TYR A 131 8.12 -4.12 0.36
CA TYR A 131 8.22 -2.75 -0.13
C TYR A 131 9.37 -2.63 -1.12
N VAL A 132 9.05 -2.30 -2.37
CA VAL A 132 10.00 -2.26 -3.50
C VAL A 132 10.31 -0.82 -3.88
N PRO A 133 11.60 -0.41 -3.99
CA PRO A 133 11.95 0.97 -4.29
C PRO A 133 11.93 1.27 -5.80
N PHE A 134 11.37 2.43 -6.14
CA PHE A 134 11.41 3.02 -7.48
C PHE A 134 11.74 4.50 -7.40
N TYR A 135 12.67 4.98 -8.24
CA TYR A 135 12.88 6.41 -8.41
C TYR A 135 11.70 7.07 -9.15
N GLY A 136 11.38 8.31 -8.80
CA GLY A 136 10.38 9.11 -9.52
C GLY A 136 10.73 9.38 -10.99
N LEU A 137 11.98 9.16 -11.39
CA LEU A 137 12.48 9.31 -12.74
C LEU A 137 11.99 8.20 -13.70
N VAL A 138 11.58 7.02 -13.19
CA VAL A 138 11.13 5.91 -14.05
C VAL A 138 9.91 6.31 -14.87
N ASN A 139 9.88 5.88 -16.14
CA ASN A 139 8.82 6.23 -17.09
C ASN A 139 8.00 5.03 -17.56
N ASP A 140 8.20 3.87 -16.95
CA ASP A 140 7.38 2.67 -17.16
C ASP A 140 7.14 1.93 -15.84
N THR A 141 6.23 0.97 -15.88
CA THR A 141 5.83 0.14 -14.73
C THR A 141 6.05 -1.34 -15.08
N TYR A 142 6.55 -2.11 -14.13
CA TYR A 142 6.78 -3.54 -14.31
C TYR A 142 5.50 -4.29 -14.73
N GLY A 143 5.64 -5.23 -15.67
CA GLY A 143 4.51 -5.91 -16.31
C GLY A 143 3.50 -6.53 -15.34
N ALA A 144 3.98 -7.18 -14.27
CA ALA A 144 3.11 -7.81 -13.28
C ALA A 144 2.24 -6.81 -12.49
N PHE A 145 2.61 -5.51 -12.42
CA PHE A 145 1.76 -4.46 -11.84
C PHE A 145 0.64 -4.02 -12.77
N LYS A 146 0.76 -4.26 -14.08
CA LYS A 146 -0.21 -3.86 -15.11
C LYS A 146 -1.31 -4.90 -15.30
N VAL A 147 -1.20 -6.08 -14.70
CA VAL A 147 -2.18 -7.15 -14.84
C VAL A 147 -3.45 -6.78 -14.09
N ARG A 148 -4.53 -6.58 -14.85
CA ARG A 148 -5.87 -6.29 -14.32
C ARG A 148 -6.71 -7.56 -14.44
N SER A 149 -7.12 -8.12 -13.32
CA SER A 149 -8.01 -9.27 -13.28
C SER A 149 -8.91 -9.20 -12.05
N ALA A 150 -10.19 -9.49 -12.24
CA ALA A 150 -11.15 -9.67 -11.16
C ALA A 150 -11.01 -11.06 -10.47
N LYS A 151 -10.19 -11.93 -11.05
CA LYS A 151 -9.91 -13.26 -10.53
C LYS A 151 -8.41 -13.42 -10.34
N TYR A 152 -8.02 -14.42 -9.57
CA TYR A 152 -6.61 -14.75 -9.42
C TYR A 152 -5.94 -14.94 -10.78
N ASP A 153 -4.84 -14.24 -10.95
CA ASP A 153 -3.97 -14.35 -12.11
C ASP A 153 -2.54 -14.54 -11.62
N PRO A 154 -1.91 -15.68 -11.88
CA PRO A 154 -0.56 -15.99 -11.40
C PRO A 154 0.53 -15.06 -11.95
N THR A 155 0.22 -14.26 -12.98
CA THR A 155 1.12 -13.26 -13.55
C THR A 155 0.98 -11.88 -12.89
N SER A 156 -0.02 -11.70 -12.03
CA SER A 156 -0.27 -10.46 -11.30
C SER A 156 0.52 -10.42 -10.00
N TRP A 157 1.24 -9.31 -9.78
CA TRP A 157 1.89 -9.04 -8.50
C TRP A 157 0.89 -8.98 -7.34
N TYR A 158 -0.19 -8.22 -7.54
CA TYR A 158 -1.25 -8.09 -6.53
C TYR A 158 -1.77 -9.47 -6.08
N TRP A 159 -2.13 -10.33 -7.04
CA TRP A 159 -2.71 -11.62 -6.73
C TRP A 159 -1.72 -12.59 -6.08
N ALA A 160 -0.45 -12.56 -6.47
CA ALA A 160 0.57 -13.40 -5.84
C ALA A 160 0.77 -13.02 -4.35
N VAL A 161 0.88 -11.71 -4.05
CA VAL A 161 1.00 -11.24 -2.67
C VAL A 161 -0.28 -11.48 -1.88
N TRP A 162 -1.45 -11.22 -2.48
CA TRP A 162 -2.73 -11.51 -1.86
C TRP A 162 -2.86 -12.98 -1.47
N HIS A 163 -2.43 -13.90 -2.35
CA HIS A 163 -2.42 -15.32 -2.06
C HIS A 163 -1.53 -15.67 -0.87
N ILE A 164 -0.31 -15.15 -0.83
CA ILE A 164 0.59 -15.29 0.32
C ILE A 164 -0.10 -14.82 1.60
N ASP A 165 -0.74 -13.65 1.57
CA ASP A 165 -1.44 -13.10 2.71
C ASP A 165 -2.58 -14.02 3.19
N GLN A 166 -3.37 -14.55 2.29
CA GLN A 166 -4.45 -15.49 2.63
C GLN A 166 -3.93 -16.79 3.25
N MET A 167 -2.80 -17.32 2.75
CA MET A 167 -2.15 -18.48 3.34
C MET A 167 -1.67 -18.21 4.77
N VAL A 168 -1.06 -17.06 5.03
CA VAL A 168 -0.64 -16.66 6.40
C VAL A 168 -1.85 -16.56 7.33
N MET A 169 -2.94 -15.95 6.86
CA MET A 169 -4.14 -15.76 7.67
C MET A 169 -4.87 -17.06 7.98
N LYS A 170 -4.90 -17.96 7.03
CA LYS A 170 -5.58 -19.25 7.20
C LYS A 170 -4.75 -20.27 8.02
N TYR A 171 -3.44 -20.19 7.92
CA TYR A 171 -2.51 -21.11 8.58
C TYR A 171 -1.47 -20.37 9.43
N PRO A 172 -1.89 -19.59 10.45
CA PRO A 172 -0.97 -18.83 11.29
C PRO A 172 -0.03 -19.73 12.10
N ASP A 173 -0.41 -20.98 12.37
CA ASP A 173 0.40 -22.00 13.02
C ASP A 173 1.61 -22.43 12.16
N LEU A 174 1.48 -22.41 10.84
CA LEU A 174 2.56 -22.76 9.92
C LEU A 174 3.49 -21.58 9.61
N PHE A 175 2.95 -20.39 9.49
CA PHE A 175 3.69 -19.26 8.95
C PHE A 175 3.98 -18.16 9.98
N GLY A 176 3.05 -17.88 10.89
CA GLY A 176 3.24 -16.86 11.93
C GLY A 176 3.74 -15.53 11.33
N THR A 177 4.90 -15.08 11.81
CA THR A 177 5.58 -13.86 11.30
C THR A 177 6.66 -14.16 10.25
N SER A 178 6.87 -15.43 9.89
CA SER A 178 8.01 -15.85 9.06
C SER A 178 8.07 -15.14 7.70
N ILE A 179 6.91 -14.84 7.10
CA ILE A 179 6.81 -14.13 5.83
C ILE A 179 7.23 -12.67 6.00
N GLN A 180 6.76 -12.00 7.05
CA GLN A 180 7.19 -10.63 7.36
C GLN A 180 8.68 -10.57 7.64
N ASP A 181 9.24 -11.55 8.35
CA ASP A 181 10.67 -11.61 8.66
C ASP A 181 11.51 -11.86 7.40
N LYS A 182 11.00 -12.68 6.46
CA LYS A 182 11.59 -12.86 5.14
C LYS A 182 11.65 -11.52 4.38
N TRP A 183 10.53 -10.79 4.31
CA TRP A 183 10.48 -9.48 3.63
C TRP A 183 11.38 -8.45 4.30
N LYS A 184 11.34 -8.31 5.62
CA LYS A 184 12.23 -7.39 6.36
C LYS A 184 13.71 -7.62 6.04
N LYS A 185 14.14 -8.89 5.97
CA LYS A 185 15.51 -9.24 5.60
C LYS A 185 15.87 -8.81 4.17
N MET A 186 14.95 -8.98 3.24
CA MET A 186 15.15 -8.58 1.84
C MET A 186 15.15 -7.06 1.70
N GLU A 187 14.21 -6.37 2.35
CA GLU A 187 14.10 -4.91 2.37
C GLU A 187 15.35 -4.24 2.94
N ALA A 188 15.94 -4.79 4.00
CA ALA A 188 17.22 -4.30 4.52
C ALA A 188 18.36 -4.39 3.49
N GLY A 189 18.36 -5.42 2.63
CA GLY A 189 19.24 -5.52 1.47
C GLY A 189 18.97 -4.41 0.45
N TRP A 190 17.72 -4.22 0.07
CA TRP A 190 17.33 -3.19 -0.91
C TRP A 190 17.56 -1.77 -0.43
N ILE A 191 17.38 -1.50 0.87
CA ILE A 191 17.74 -0.20 1.48
C ILE A 191 19.24 0.08 1.33
N LYS A 192 20.08 -0.94 1.53
CA LYS A 192 21.53 -0.84 1.31
C LYS A 192 21.90 -0.59 -0.16
N GLU A 193 21.29 -1.35 -1.07
CA GLU A 193 21.48 -1.18 -2.51
C GLU A 193 21.03 0.22 -2.96
N GLN A 194 19.90 0.69 -2.45
CA GLN A 194 19.37 2.02 -2.75
C GLN A 194 20.33 3.12 -2.28
N ALA A 195 20.93 2.98 -1.09
CA ALA A 195 21.92 3.92 -0.59
C ALA A 195 23.20 3.97 -1.48
N ALA A 196 23.61 2.83 -2.03
CA ALA A 196 24.74 2.77 -2.98
C ALA A 196 24.40 3.44 -4.32
N LEU A 197 23.18 3.28 -4.82
CA LEU A 197 22.69 3.98 -6.01
C LEU A 197 22.59 5.49 -5.78
N ASP A 198 22.09 5.92 -4.62
CA ASP A 198 22.02 7.32 -4.24
C ASP A 198 23.42 7.95 -4.26
N GLN A 199 24.43 7.24 -3.75
CA GLN A 199 25.81 7.69 -3.81
C GLN A 199 26.33 7.79 -5.25
N LYS A 200 26.00 6.82 -6.13
CA LYS A 200 26.34 6.84 -7.56
C LYS A 200 25.80 8.08 -8.26
N TYR A 201 24.61 8.54 -7.87
CA TYR A 201 23.89 9.61 -8.56
C TYR A 201 24.04 11.01 -7.92
N SER A 202 24.60 11.12 -6.71
CA SER A 202 24.67 12.38 -5.94
C SER A 202 25.47 13.50 -6.60
N GLY A 203 26.43 13.15 -7.47
CA GLY A 203 27.29 14.15 -8.14
C GLY A 203 26.79 14.61 -9.52
N LEU A 204 25.61 14.17 -9.96
CA LEU A 204 25.08 14.49 -11.28
C LEU A 204 24.36 15.84 -11.27
N THR A 205 24.36 16.54 -12.41
CA THR A 205 23.42 17.62 -12.67
C THR A 205 22.03 17.09 -13.00
N ASP A 206 20.99 17.92 -12.91
CA ASP A 206 19.62 17.54 -13.26
C ASP A 206 19.51 17.05 -14.72
N ASP A 207 20.24 17.64 -15.65
CA ASP A 207 20.21 17.23 -17.05
C ASP A 207 20.93 15.88 -17.28
N GLN A 208 22.06 15.66 -16.59
CA GLN A 208 22.73 14.35 -16.60
C GLN A 208 21.82 13.28 -16.00
N ALA A 209 21.14 13.59 -14.88
CA ALA A 209 20.20 12.70 -14.23
C ALA A 209 19.02 12.35 -15.15
N LYS A 210 18.41 13.32 -15.84
CA LYS A 210 17.35 13.11 -16.82
C LYS A 210 17.77 12.22 -17.99
N ALA A 211 19.00 12.37 -18.44
CA ALA A 211 19.56 11.55 -19.55
C ALA A 211 19.64 10.07 -19.19
N LEU A 212 19.66 9.70 -17.90
CA LEU A 212 19.69 8.32 -17.42
C LEU A 212 18.30 7.68 -17.29
N GLN A 213 17.21 8.38 -17.63
CA GLN A 213 15.84 7.88 -17.43
C GLN A 213 15.62 6.46 -17.98
N GLY A 214 16.08 6.18 -19.20
CA GLY A 214 15.93 4.87 -19.82
C GLY A 214 16.71 3.77 -19.08
N GLU A 215 17.95 4.06 -18.66
CA GLU A 215 18.79 3.13 -17.89
C GLU A 215 18.14 2.83 -16.52
N VAL A 216 17.77 3.86 -15.79
CA VAL A 216 17.14 3.74 -14.46
C VAL A 216 15.79 3.03 -14.53
N THR A 217 15.00 3.28 -15.58
CA THR A 217 13.75 2.56 -15.82
C THR A 217 14.03 1.07 -16.03
N LYS A 218 14.99 0.74 -16.89
CA LYS A 218 15.36 -0.67 -17.14
C LYS A 218 15.86 -1.37 -15.87
N GLU A 219 16.79 -0.75 -15.14
CA GLU A 219 17.33 -1.30 -13.88
C GLU A 219 16.21 -1.53 -12.85
N SER A 220 15.23 -0.60 -12.76
CA SER A 220 14.07 -0.72 -11.86
C SER A 220 13.15 -1.87 -12.26
N MET A 221 12.93 -2.08 -13.58
CA MET A 221 12.11 -3.19 -14.08
C MET A 221 12.81 -4.54 -13.89
N ASP A 222 14.13 -4.62 -14.13
CA ASP A 222 14.93 -5.83 -13.91
C ASP A 222 14.92 -6.22 -12.42
N ARG A 223 15.04 -5.24 -11.50
CA ARG A 223 14.91 -5.47 -10.06
C ARG A 223 13.53 -5.98 -9.69
N ALA A 224 12.47 -5.36 -10.20
CA ALA A 224 11.11 -5.80 -9.95
C ALA A 224 10.86 -7.23 -10.44
N ASP A 225 11.44 -7.63 -11.56
CA ASP A 225 11.37 -9.00 -12.10
C ASP A 225 12.03 -10.01 -11.14
N VAL A 226 13.22 -9.70 -10.63
CA VAL A 226 13.90 -10.54 -9.63
C VAL A 226 13.06 -10.70 -8.38
N ILE A 227 12.49 -9.60 -7.86
CA ILE A 227 11.66 -9.62 -6.66
C ILE A 227 10.36 -10.40 -6.91
N PHE A 228 9.72 -10.23 -8.06
CA PHE A 228 8.51 -10.97 -8.40
C PHE A 228 8.76 -12.49 -8.48
N LYS A 229 9.89 -12.92 -9.04
CA LYS A 229 10.30 -14.33 -9.02
C LYS A 229 10.48 -14.84 -7.59
N GLN A 230 10.99 -14.03 -6.67
CA GLN A 230 11.11 -14.41 -5.26
C GLN A 230 9.74 -14.49 -4.56
N ILE A 231 8.80 -13.60 -4.90
CA ILE A 231 7.41 -13.68 -4.42
C ILE A 231 6.77 -15.00 -4.89
N LYS A 232 6.90 -15.33 -6.17
CA LYS A 232 6.37 -16.58 -6.73
C LYS A 232 7.01 -17.84 -6.14
N ALA A 233 8.31 -17.81 -5.86
CA ALA A 233 8.99 -18.89 -5.17
C ALA A 233 8.47 -19.05 -3.73
N THR A 234 8.24 -17.94 -3.03
CA THR A 234 7.67 -17.95 -1.67
C THR A 234 6.24 -18.49 -1.67
N GLU A 235 5.40 -18.06 -2.61
CA GLU A 235 4.05 -18.57 -2.80
C GLU A 235 4.07 -20.09 -2.93
N LYS A 236 4.92 -20.62 -3.81
CA LYS A 236 5.08 -22.05 -4.03
C LYS A 236 5.59 -22.79 -2.79
N GLU A 237 6.62 -22.28 -2.10
CA GLU A 237 7.13 -22.86 -0.86
C GLU A 237 6.03 -23.00 0.20
N MET A 238 5.15 -21.99 0.31
CA MET A 238 4.02 -22.01 1.24
C MET A 238 2.95 -23.03 0.86
N GLU A 239 2.61 -23.11 -0.43
CA GLU A 239 1.68 -24.13 -0.95
C GLU A 239 2.19 -25.54 -0.68
N ASP A 240 3.47 -25.79 -0.99
CA ASP A 240 4.08 -27.11 -0.76
C ASP A 240 4.06 -27.48 0.73
N LYS A 241 4.37 -26.50 1.61
CA LYS A 241 4.30 -26.71 3.07
C LYS A 241 2.88 -27.02 3.56
N ILE A 242 1.86 -26.35 3.02
CA ILE A 242 0.45 -26.65 3.36
C ILE A 242 0.08 -28.06 2.91
N ARG A 243 0.48 -28.49 1.72
CA ARG A 243 0.23 -29.87 1.26
C ARG A 243 0.89 -30.88 2.16
N GLU A 244 2.14 -30.68 2.53
CA GLU A 244 2.90 -31.57 3.40
C GLU A 244 2.30 -31.67 4.81
N GLU A 245 2.01 -30.53 5.45
CA GLU A 245 1.63 -30.49 6.86
C GLU A 245 0.12 -30.71 7.09
N LYS A 246 -0.73 -30.34 6.14
CA LYS A 246 -2.19 -30.42 6.27
C LYS A 246 -2.84 -31.42 5.34
N GLY A 247 -2.11 -32.01 4.38
CA GLY A 247 -2.66 -32.92 3.37
C GLY A 247 -3.71 -32.27 2.47
N LEU A 248 -3.63 -30.94 2.27
CA LEU A 248 -4.61 -30.15 1.55
C LEU A 248 -4.07 -29.68 0.21
N GLU A 249 -4.94 -29.66 -0.81
CA GLU A 249 -4.66 -28.94 -2.05
C GLU A 249 -4.65 -27.41 -1.79
N ALA A 250 -3.78 -26.70 -2.49
CA ALA A 250 -3.62 -25.26 -2.31
C ALA A 250 -4.72 -24.42 -2.96
N ASP A 251 -5.72 -25.01 -3.57
CA ASP A 251 -6.83 -24.33 -4.27
C ASP A 251 -7.85 -23.64 -3.35
N PHE A 252 -7.59 -23.59 -2.05
CA PHE A 252 -8.46 -22.92 -1.06
C PHE A 252 -8.52 -21.39 -1.20
N VAL A 253 -7.75 -20.83 -2.08
CA VAL A 253 -7.47 -19.40 -2.19
C VAL A 253 -8.70 -18.53 -2.38
N TYR A 254 -9.71 -19.07 -3.06
CA TYR A 254 -10.86 -18.28 -3.52
C TYR A 254 -12.09 -18.38 -2.65
N ASP A 255 -12.10 -19.26 -1.66
CA ASP A 255 -13.23 -19.37 -0.72
C ASP A 255 -13.17 -18.30 0.38
N GLY A 256 -12.20 -17.41 0.29
CA GLY A 256 -11.96 -16.35 1.24
C GLY A 256 -12.81 -15.11 1.02
N TYR A 257 -12.79 -14.32 2.03
CA TYR A 257 -13.43 -13.09 2.45
C TYR A 257 -13.84 -12.08 1.36
N ASN A 258 -13.16 -11.99 0.23
CA ASN A 258 -13.43 -11.01 -0.82
C ASN A 258 -14.15 -11.53 -2.08
N LYS A 259 -14.54 -12.81 -2.09
CA LYS A 259 -15.25 -13.39 -3.24
C LYS A 259 -16.51 -12.61 -3.60
N ALA A 260 -17.30 -12.20 -2.62
CA ALA A 260 -18.52 -11.43 -2.83
C ALA A 260 -18.23 -10.01 -3.37
N ASN A 261 -17.20 -9.34 -2.87
CA ASN A 261 -16.80 -8.00 -3.31
C ASN A 261 -16.15 -8.03 -4.70
N LEU A 262 -15.33 -9.04 -4.98
CA LEU A 262 -14.71 -9.24 -6.30
C LEU A 262 -15.72 -9.64 -7.35
N MET A 263 -16.70 -10.49 -7.01
CA MET A 263 -17.79 -10.86 -7.93
C MET A 263 -18.71 -9.67 -8.20
N ALA A 264 -19.05 -8.89 -7.17
CA ALA A 264 -19.87 -7.68 -7.35
C ALA A 264 -19.15 -6.60 -8.19
N ALA A 265 -17.82 -6.50 -8.08
CA ALA A 265 -17.03 -5.60 -8.93
C ALA A 265 -16.91 -6.12 -10.36
N ALA A 266 -16.77 -7.45 -10.55
CA ALA A 266 -16.74 -8.07 -11.87
C ALA A 266 -18.09 -7.97 -12.59
N GLU A 267 -19.20 -8.14 -11.88
CA GLU A 267 -20.57 -7.95 -12.43
C GLU A 267 -20.85 -6.50 -12.84
N LYS A 268 -20.30 -5.53 -12.08
CA LYS A 268 -20.41 -4.10 -12.41
C LYS A 268 -19.45 -3.65 -13.50
N GLY A 269 -18.32 -4.33 -13.67
CA GLY A 269 -17.26 -3.99 -14.62
C GLY A 269 -17.33 -4.68 -15.98
N GLY A 270 -18.22 -5.58 -16.16
CA GLY A 270 -18.81 -6.28 -17.33
C GLY A 270 -18.07 -6.38 -18.66
N SER A 271 -16.79 -6.11 -18.82
CA SER A 271 -16.11 -6.49 -20.07
C SER A 271 -14.68 -6.95 -19.80
N ASP A 272 -14.38 -8.16 -20.24
CA ASP A 272 -13.02 -8.71 -20.35
C ASP A 272 -12.14 -7.95 -21.37
N LYS A 273 -12.66 -6.85 -21.94
CA LYS A 273 -11.92 -6.00 -22.85
C LYS A 273 -11.01 -5.08 -22.05
N LYS A 274 -9.74 -5.18 -22.32
CA LYS A 274 -8.73 -4.22 -21.85
C LYS A 274 -9.16 -2.83 -22.35
N PRO A 275 -9.33 -1.83 -21.47
CA PRO A 275 -9.63 -0.47 -21.91
C PRO A 275 -8.53 0.03 -22.84
N GLU A 276 -8.88 0.55 -24.00
CA GLU A 276 -7.93 1.07 -24.98
C GLU A 276 -7.35 2.43 -24.52
N THR A 277 -8.10 3.14 -23.67
CA THR A 277 -7.72 4.45 -23.15
C THR A 277 -7.99 4.57 -21.65
N CYS A 278 -7.32 5.52 -20.98
CA CYS A 278 -7.61 5.85 -19.58
C CYS A 278 -9.06 6.29 -19.36
N GLN A 279 -9.69 6.88 -20.37
CA GLN A 279 -11.06 7.37 -20.31
C GLN A 279 -12.08 6.23 -20.33
N GLU A 280 -11.81 5.17 -21.06
CA GLU A 280 -12.61 3.94 -21.06
C GLU A 280 -12.44 3.17 -19.74
N ALA A 281 -11.24 3.21 -19.13
CA ALA A 281 -10.99 2.61 -17.83
C ALA A 281 -11.78 3.28 -16.69
N LEU A 282 -12.11 4.57 -16.85
CA LEU A 282 -12.88 5.35 -15.88
C LEU A 282 -14.40 5.19 -16.02
N GLY A 283 -14.87 4.65 -17.14
CA GLY A 283 -16.28 4.71 -17.50
C GLY A 283 -16.71 6.16 -17.86
N ASP A 284 -17.89 6.29 -18.42
CA ASP A 284 -18.48 7.60 -18.71
C ASP A 284 -18.98 8.26 -17.41
N THR A 285 -18.10 9.02 -16.75
CA THR A 285 -18.42 9.73 -15.50
C THR A 285 -19.43 10.87 -15.73
N SER A 286 -19.69 11.26 -17.00
CA SER A 286 -20.61 12.35 -17.33
C SER A 286 -22.07 12.01 -16.99
N LYS A 287 -22.44 10.74 -17.01
CA LYS A 287 -23.81 10.28 -16.69
C LYS A 287 -24.09 10.19 -15.20
N ASN A 288 -23.05 10.11 -14.34
CA ASN A 288 -23.19 10.06 -12.89
C ASN A 288 -23.07 11.43 -12.21
N ALA A 289 -22.51 12.43 -12.88
CA ALA A 289 -22.34 13.79 -12.34
C ALA A 289 -23.66 14.55 -12.14
N SER A 290 -24.75 14.06 -12.72
CA SER A 290 -26.07 14.72 -12.58
C SER A 290 -26.89 14.26 -11.37
N LYS A 291 -26.41 13.31 -10.58
CA LYS A 291 -27.16 12.73 -9.44
C LYS A 291 -26.52 12.93 -8.06
N THR A 292 -25.28 13.39 -7.96
CA THR A 292 -24.65 13.69 -6.67
C THR A 292 -23.91 15.02 -6.76
N GLN A 293 -24.40 15.99 -6.02
CA GLN A 293 -23.82 17.32 -5.88
C GLN A 293 -22.64 17.30 -4.90
N ASP A 294 -21.85 16.24 -4.91
CA ASP A 294 -20.72 16.07 -4.00
C ASP A 294 -19.40 16.02 -4.79
N SER A 295 -18.81 17.23 -4.92
CA SER A 295 -17.56 17.45 -5.66
C SER A 295 -16.33 16.79 -5.05
N SER A 296 -16.41 16.29 -3.80
CA SER A 296 -15.28 15.70 -3.08
C SER A 296 -14.93 14.30 -3.57
N VAL A 297 -15.91 13.50 -3.99
CA VAL A 297 -15.70 12.15 -4.49
C VAL A 297 -15.01 12.14 -5.86
N VAL A 298 -15.37 13.13 -6.72
CA VAL A 298 -14.78 13.25 -8.06
C VAL A 298 -13.28 13.60 -7.99
N PHE A 299 -12.87 14.41 -7.00
CA PHE A 299 -11.47 14.80 -6.86
C PHE A 299 -10.57 13.67 -6.35
N SER A 300 -11.08 12.83 -5.47
CA SER A 300 -10.34 11.66 -4.93
C SER A 300 -10.16 10.56 -5.98
N VAL A 301 -11.15 10.33 -6.82
CA VAL A 301 -11.07 9.38 -7.95
C VAL A 301 -10.11 9.88 -9.02
N LEU A 302 -10.08 11.20 -9.30
CA LEU A 302 -9.17 11.79 -10.30
C LEU A 302 -7.71 11.67 -9.87
N LEU A 303 -7.39 11.88 -8.57
CA LEU A 303 -6.03 11.73 -8.04
C LEU A 303 -5.53 10.28 -8.08
N GLY A 304 -6.39 9.32 -7.76
CA GLY A 304 -6.05 7.90 -7.84
C GLY A 304 -5.75 7.43 -9.27
N VAL A 305 -6.48 7.96 -10.25
CA VAL A 305 -6.33 7.57 -11.66
C VAL A 305 -5.15 8.24 -12.33
N LEU A 306 -4.82 9.49 -11.96
CA LEU A 306 -3.62 10.18 -12.47
C LEU A 306 -2.34 9.44 -12.04
N ALA A 307 -2.33 8.84 -10.85
CA ALA A 307 -1.22 7.99 -10.38
C ALA A 307 -1.09 6.70 -11.21
N VAL A 308 -2.20 6.11 -11.66
CA VAL A 308 -2.22 4.88 -12.48
C VAL A 308 -1.85 5.13 -13.95
N CYS A 309 -2.14 6.33 -14.48
CA CYS A 309 -1.90 6.67 -15.89
C CYS A 309 -0.54 7.31 -16.18
N GLY A 310 0.32 7.52 -15.18
CA GLY A 310 1.70 8.01 -15.38
C GLY A 310 1.80 9.47 -15.84
N PHE A 311 0.76 10.28 -15.64
CA PHE A 311 0.81 11.71 -15.97
C PHE A 311 1.44 12.52 -14.83
N SER A 312 2.61 13.09 -15.10
CA SER A 312 3.28 14.06 -14.22
C SER A 312 2.45 15.34 -14.14
N LEU A 313 2.01 15.71 -12.94
CA LEU A 313 1.31 16.96 -12.62
C LEU A 313 2.10 18.25 -12.96
N ALA A 314 3.38 18.14 -13.32
CA ALA A 314 4.25 19.29 -13.64
C ALA A 314 3.82 20.07 -14.89
N GLY A 315 3.07 19.46 -15.83
CA GLY A 315 2.63 20.10 -17.07
C GLY A 315 1.39 21.00 -16.95
N PHE A 316 0.58 20.82 -15.91
CA PHE A 316 -0.73 21.51 -15.85
C PHE A 316 -0.69 22.88 -15.19
N PHE A 317 0.30 23.17 -14.35
CA PHE A 317 0.42 24.46 -13.65
C PHE A 317 1.15 25.54 -14.45
N TYR A 318 1.89 25.20 -15.50
CA TYR A 318 2.66 26.20 -16.26
C TYR A 318 1.81 27.03 -17.25
N LYS A 319 0.60 26.62 -17.56
CA LYS A 319 -0.27 27.30 -18.57
C LYS A 319 -1.25 28.31 -18.00
N LYS A 320 -1.34 28.48 -16.68
CA LYS A 320 -2.31 29.40 -16.04
C LYS A 320 -1.69 30.68 -15.43
N SER A 321 -0.38 30.90 -15.59
CA SER A 321 0.34 32.05 -15.04
C SER A 321 0.66 33.15 -16.06
N LYS A 322 0.09 33.08 -17.26
CA LYS A 322 0.20 34.17 -18.26
C LYS A 322 -1.19 34.48 -18.82
N LYS A 323 -1.97 35.20 -18.05
CA LYS A 323 -2.95 36.19 -18.48
C LYS A 323 -3.24 37.16 -17.32
#